data_3e3af2914e0cecd4c10f8c7e7ced35e9
#
_entry.id   3e3af2914e0cecd4c10f8c7e7ced35e9
#
_cell.length_a   1.000
_cell.length_b   1.000
_cell.length_c   1.000
_cell.angle_alpha   90.00
_cell.angle_beta   90.00
_cell.angle_gamma   90.00
#
_symmetry.space_group_name_H-M   'P 1'
#
loop_
_entity.id
_entity.type
_entity.pdbx_description
1 polymer ?
#
loop_
_entity_poly.entity_id
_entity_poly.type
_entity_poly.pdbx_seq_one_letter_code
_entity_poly.pdbx_strand_id
1 'polypeptide(L)'
;MKTLAALLLGLAVAMPALADELPAFKVSARDGLLEPTVIEAPAGKRFTIEVTNEGKAAMEFESHDLKLEKVIPPGRKATFTIRALKAGEYRFYDEFHEKTGQGKVVVK
;
A
#
# COMPACT_ATOMS: atom_id res chain seq x y z
N MET A 1 -15.86 -26.51 59.48
CA MET A 1 -14.69 -26.04 58.72
C MET A 1 -15.12 -25.66 57.33
N LYS A 2 -15.13 -24.38 57.03
CA LYS A 2 -15.45 -23.90 55.71
C LYS A 2 -14.20 -23.83 54.88
N THR A 3 -14.05 -24.69 53.90
CA THR A 3 -12.98 -24.61 52.91
C THR A 3 -13.34 -23.50 51.95
N LEU A 4 -12.59 -22.42 52.00
CA LEU A 4 -12.62 -21.40 50.95
C LEU A 4 -11.92 -21.99 49.71
N ALA A 5 -12.71 -22.41 48.74
CA ALA A 5 -12.16 -22.67 47.42
C ALA A 5 -11.87 -21.29 46.78
N ALA A 6 -10.63 -20.90 46.74
CA ALA A 6 -10.21 -19.75 45.94
C ALA A 6 -10.37 -20.13 44.47
N LEU A 7 -11.44 -19.65 43.88
CA LEU A 7 -11.59 -19.72 42.44
C LEU A 7 -10.59 -18.73 41.81
N LEU A 8 -9.43 -19.22 41.44
CA LEU A 8 -8.52 -18.47 40.58
C LEU A 8 -9.19 -18.35 39.24
N LEU A 9 -9.93 -17.26 39.05
CA LEU A 9 -10.38 -16.86 37.75
C LEU A 9 -9.13 -16.44 36.97
N GLY A 10 -8.56 -17.38 36.23
CA GLY A 10 -7.52 -17.07 35.28
C GLY A 10 -8.09 -16.13 34.25
N LEU A 11 -7.78 -14.84 34.34
CA LEU A 11 -8.09 -13.88 33.29
C LEU A 11 -7.21 -14.25 32.12
N ALA A 12 -7.76 -15.06 31.20
CA ALA A 12 -7.14 -15.26 29.89
C ALA A 12 -7.28 -13.94 29.15
N VAL A 13 -6.24 -13.10 29.20
CA VAL A 13 -6.15 -11.95 28.32
C VAL A 13 -5.95 -12.51 26.92
N ALA A 14 -7.04 -12.62 26.17
CA ALA A 14 -6.95 -12.88 24.75
C ALA A 14 -6.21 -11.68 24.15
N MET A 15 -4.92 -11.83 23.88
CA MET A 15 -4.20 -10.89 23.03
C MET A 15 -4.89 -10.88 21.67
N PRO A 16 -5.38 -9.73 21.18
CA PRO A 16 -5.84 -9.67 19.80
C PRO A 16 -4.66 -10.16 18.95
N ALA A 17 -4.91 -11.17 18.12
CA ALA A 17 -3.94 -11.55 17.11
C ALA A 17 -3.64 -10.26 16.34
N LEU A 18 -2.40 -9.78 16.45
CA LEU A 18 -1.91 -8.73 15.58
C LEU A 18 -2.00 -9.31 14.18
N ALA A 19 -3.07 -8.94 13.46
CA ALA A 19 -3.11 -9.18 12.04
C ALA A 19 -1.88 -8.50 11.48
N ASP A 20 -0.99 -9.26 10.82
CA ASP A 20 0.16 -8.71 10.14
C ASP A 20 -0.35 -7.66 9.15
N GLU A 21 -0.18 -6.40 9.51
CA GLU A 21 -0.50 -5.32 8.59
C GLU A 21 0.42 -5.43 7.39
N LEU A 22 -0.15 -5.30 6.19
CA LEU A 22 0.64 -5.27 4.97
C LEU A 22 1.51 -4.02 4.97
N PRO A 23 2.78 -4.12 4.53
CA PRO A 23 3.57 -2.93 4.27
C PRO A 23 2.79 -1.98 3.38
N ALA A 24 2.73 -0.72 3.75
CA ALA A 24 1.98 0.30 3.02
C ALA A 24 2.93 1.39 2.52
N PHE A 25 2.83 1.68 1.23
CA PHE A 25 3.62 2.72 0.59
C PHE A 25 2.68 3.81 0.07
N LYS A 26 3.05 5.05 0.26
CA LYS A 26 2.26 6.20 -0.18
C LYS A 26 2.94 6.89 -1.34
N VAL A 27 2.16 7.19 -2.37
CA VAL A 27 2.59 7.97 -3.52
C VAL A 27 1.70 9.19 -3.63
N SER A 28 2.30 10.35 -3.75
CA SER A 28 1.60 11.59 -4.05
C SER A 28 1.75 11.90 -5.53
N ALA A 29 0.63 12.23 -6.18
CA ALA A 29 0.62 12.70 -7.56
C ALA A 29 0.20 14.16 -7.57
N ARG A 30 0.98 15.01 -8.23
CA ARG A 30 0.69 16.44 -8.33
C ARG A 30 1.06 16.96 -9.70
N ASP A 31 0.05 17.26 -10.49
CA ASP A 31 0.20 17.94 -11.79
C ASP A 31 1.30 17.32 -12.67
N GLY A 32 1.28 16.02 -12.82
CA GLY A 32 2.21 15.27 -13.65
C GLY A 32 3.51 14.82 -12.97
N LEU A 33 3.65 15.05 -11.67
CA LEU A 33 4.80 14.58 -10.88
C LEU A 33 4.35 13.54 -9.88
N LEU A 34 5.16 12.51 -9.69
CA LEU A 34 4.96 11.47 -8.68
C LEU A 34 6.06 11.55 -7.63
N GLU A 35 5.68 11.40 -6.36
CA GLU A 35 6.61 11.40 -5.22
C GLU A 35 6.19 10.32 -4.21
N PRO A 36 7.05 9.37 -3.84
CA PRO A 36 8.37 9.12 -4.40
C PRO A 36 8.30 8.45 -5.79
N THR A 37 9.39 8.50 -6.53
CA THR A 37 9.49 7.82 -7.84
C THR A 37 10.02 6.39 -7.71
N VAL A 38 10.57 6.02 -6.56
CA VAL A 38 11.06 4.67 -6.29
C VAL A 38 10.49 4.19 -4.97
N ILE A 39 9.83 3.04 -5.02
CA ILE A 39 9.35 2.32 -3.84
C ILE A 39 10.19 1.05 -3.71
N GLU A 40 10.75 0.78 -2.54
CA GLU A 40 11.43 -0.47 -2.26
C GLU A 40 10.49 -1.38 -1.46
N ALA A 41 10.14 -2.54 -2.01
CA ALA A 41 9.24 -3.49 -1.40
C ALA A 41 9.92 -4.85 -1.20
N PRO A 42 9.53 -5.60 -0.15
CA PRO A 42 10.12 -6.92 0.09
C PRO A 42 9.57 -7.96 -0.89
N ALA A 43 10.47 -8.81 -1.41
CA ALA A 43 10.09 -9.92 -2.27
C ALA A 43 9.25 -10.95 -1.49
N GLY A 44 8.28 -11.55 -2.16
CA GLY A 44 7.48 -12.64 -1.60
C GLY A 44 6.43 -12.20 -0.58
N LYS A 45 6.19 -10.92 -0.44
CA LYS A 45 5.18 -10.36 0.48
C LYS A 45 4.19 -9.48 -0.25
N ARG A 46 2.93 -9.60 0.12
CA ARG A 46 1.90 -8.65 -0.33
C ARG A 46 2.15 -7.29 0.31
N PHE A 47 1.78 -6.24 -0.40
CA PHE A 47 1.87 -4.87 0.12
C PHE A 47 0.78 -3.99 -0.50
N THR A 48 0.63 -2.79 0.00
CA THR A 48 -0.32 -1.83 -0.56
C THR A 48 0.40 -0.58 -1.06
N ILE A 49 -0.15 0.01 -2.11
CA ILE A 49 0.25 1.33 -2.59
C ILE A 49 -0.98 2.23 -2.49
N GLU A 50 -0.87 3.31 -1.74
CA GLU A 50 -1.89 4.35 -1.66
C GLU A 50 -1.44 5.53 -2.50
N VAL A 51 -2.21 5.86 -3.52
CA VAL A 51 -1.94 7.00 -4.41
C VAL A 51 -2.94 8.11 -4.11
N THR A 52 -2.42 9.28 -3.74
CA THR A 52 -3.24 10.48 -3.50
C THR A 52 -3.00 11.47 -4.62
N ASN A 53 -4.08 11.93 -5.26
CA ASN A 53 -3.99 13.01 -6.24
C ASN A 53 -4.08 14.35 -5.53
N GLU A 54 -2.95 15.00 -5.36
CA GLU A 54 -2.83 16.33 -4.74
C GLU A 54 -2.80 17.46 -5.78
N GLY A 55 -2.97 17.13 -7.04
CA GLY A 55 -3.01 18.08 -8.14
C GLY A 55 -4.39 18.67 -8.36
N LYS A 56 -4.50 19.49 -9.40
CA LYS A 56 -5.74 20.20 -9.77
C LYS A 56 -6.53 19.49 -10.86
N ALA A 57 -5.92 18.56 -11.58
CA ALA A 57 -6.54 17.77 -12.63
C ALA A 57 -6.54 16.29 -12.27
N ALA A 58 -7.41 15.51 -12.92
CA ALA A 58 -7.41 14.07 -12.77
C ALA A 58 -6.07 13.48 -13.24
N MET A 59 -5.66 12.40 -12.60
CA MET A 59 -4.52 11.61 -13.02
C MET A 59 -4.99 10.18 -13.27
N GLU A 60 -4.22 9.39 -14.00
CA GLU A 60 -4.48 7.97 -14.16
C GLU A 60 -3.27 7.17 -13.73
N PHE A 61 -3.40 6.49 -12.60
CA PHE A 61 -2.35 5.60 -12.11
C PHE A 61 -2.41 4.29 -12.88
N GLU A 62 -1.34 3.98 -13.57
CA GLU A 62 -1.26 2.79 -14.40
C GLU A 62 0.05 2.05 -14.21
N SER A 63 -0.03 0.74 -14.25
CA SER A 63 1.12 -0.14 -14.28
C SER A 63 0.79 -1.38 -15.09
N HIS A 64 1.45 -1.54 -16.24
CA HIS A 64 1.32 -2.77 -17.02
C HIS A 64 1.92 -3.96 -16.27
N ASP A 65 3.05 -3.74 -15.61
CA ASP A 65 3.75 -4.80 -14.88
C ASP A 65 2.93 -5.33 -13.70
N LEU A 66 2.19 -4.46 -13.03
CA LEU A 66 1.35 -4.80 -11.88
C LEU A 66 -0.12 -5.02 -12.27
N LYS A 67 -0.48 -4.78 -13.52
CA LYS A 67 -1.85 -4.86 -14.05
C LYS A 67 -2.82 -3.96 -13.28
N LEU A 68 -2.43 -2.71 -13.10
CA LEU A 68 -3.23 -1.68 -12.45
C LEU A 68 -3.60 -0.59 -13.43
N GLU A 69 -4.82 -0.08 -13.27
CA GLU A 69 -5.31 1.06 -14.02
C GLU A 69 -6.44 1.72 -13.23
N LYS A 70 -6.27 2.99 -12.89
CA LYS A 70 -7.33 3.75 -12.21
C LYS A 70 -7.18 5.25 -12.38
N VAL A 71 -8.26 5.89 -12.80
CA VAL A 71 -8.38 7.35 -12.81
C VAL A 71 -8.67 7.82 -11.39
N ILE A 72 -7.88 8.76 -10.91
CA ILE A 72 -8.01 9.35 -9.57
C ILE A 72 -8.30 10.84 -9.74
N PRO A 73 -9.53 11.29 -9.41
CA PRO A 73 -9.86 12.72 -9.46
C PRO A 73 -9.03 13.56 -8.47
N PRO A 74 -8.95 14.88 -8.69
CA PRO A 74 -8.25 15.76 -7.74
C PRO A 74 -8.77 15.61 -6.32
N GLY A 75 -7.87 15.57 -5.34
CA GLY A 75 -8.20 15.44 -3.93
C GLY A 75 -8.63 14.04 -3.49
N ARG A 76 -8.64 13.08 -4.38
CA ARG A 76 -9.01 11.70 -4.07
C ARG A 76 -7.78 10.81 -3.95
N LYS A 77 -7.98 9.66 -3.34
CA LYS A 77 -6.94 8.64 -3.21
C LYS A 77 -7.50 7.27 -3.61
N ALA A 78 -6.61 6.41 -4.06
CA ALA A 78 -6.89 5.01 -4.33
C ALA A 78 -5.84 4.14 -3.66
N THR A 79 -6.27 3.01 -3.09
CA THR A 79 -5.37 2.04 -2.48
C THR A 79 -5.40 0.76 -3.29
N PHE A 80 -4.22 0.30 -3.67
CA PHE A 80 -4.03 -0.93 -4.43
C PHE A 80 -3.37 -1.97 -3.54
N THR A 81 -3.94 -3.16 -3.50
CA THR A 81 -3.28 -4.31 -2.86
C THR A 81 -2.50 -5.07 -3.91
N ILE A 82 -1.19 -5.17 -3.69
CA ILE A 82 -0.28 -5.81 -4.63
C ILE A 82 0.03 -7.23 -4.13
N ARG A 83 -0.06 -8.19 -5.06
CA ARG A 83 0.29 -9.57 -4.76
C ARG A 83 1.77 -9.70 -4.42
N ALA A 84 2.16 -10.81 -3.79
CA ALA A 84 3.58 -11.13 -3.58
C ALA A 84 4.30 -11.19 -4.93
N LEU A 85 5.41 -10.46 -5.06
CA LEU A 85 6.18 -10.33 -6.29
C LEU A 85 7.55 -10.96 -6.14
N LYS A 86 8.10 -11.41 -7.25
CA LYS A 86 9.50 -11.81 -7.33
C LYS A 86 10.37 -10.57 -7.34
N ALA A 87 11.63 -10.72 -6.93
CA ALA A 87 12.62 -9.66 -7.07
C ALA A 87 12.67 -9.15 -8.51
N GLY A 88 12.71 -7.84 -8.65
CA GLY A 88 12.70 -7.18 -9.96
C GLY A 88 12.21 -5.75 -9.89
N GLU A 89 12.04 -5.13 -11.03
CA GLU A 89 11.51 -3.77 -11.15
C GLU A 89 10.17 -3.79 -11.85
N TYR A 90 9.22 -3.04 -11.28
CA TYR A 90 7.85 -2.96 -11.76
C TYR A 90 7.50 -1.49 -11.94
N ARG A 91 7.25 -1.08 -13.17
CA ARG A 91 7.01 0.32 -13.50
C ARG A 91 5.57 0.73 -13.24
N PHE A 92 5.38 1.98 -12.82
CA PHE A 92 4.09 2.64 -12.75
C PHE A 92 4.22 4.08 -13.29
N TYR A 93 3.12 4.66 -13.69
CA TYR A 93 3.13 6.00 -14.26
C TYR A 93 1.73 6.64 -14.20
N ASP A 94 1.72 7.95 -14.37
CA ASP A 94 0.49 8.70 -14.63
C ASP A 94 0.29 8.77 -16.15
N GLU A 95 -0.69 8.04 -16.67
CA GLU A 95 -0.91 7.96 -18.11
C GLU A 95 -1.30 9.30 -18.71
N PHE A 96 -1.91 10.19 -17.94
CA PHE A 96 -2.23 11.53 -18.42
C PHE A 96 -1.01 12.45 -18.48
N HIS A 97 0.12 12.03 -17.92
CA HIS A 97 1.36 12.78 -17.85
C HIS A 97 2.58 11.83 -17.98
N GLU A 98 2.60 11.04 -19.02
CA GLU A 98 3.61 9.97 -19.17
C GLU A 98 5.06 10.46 -19.16
N LYS A 99 5.31 11.65 -19.70
CA LYS A 99 6.69 12.15 -19.81
C LYS A 99 7.33 12.51 -18.46
N THR A 100 6.52 12.91 -17.50
CA THR A 100 7.00 13.40 -16.21
C THR A 100 6.61 12.50 -15.04
N GLY A 101 5.43 11.87 -15.14
CA GLY A 101 4.86 11.07 -14.07
C GLY A 101 5.22 9.60 -14.17
N GLN A 102 6.50 9.26 -13.91
CA GLN A 102 6.97 7.88 -13.94
C GLN A 102 7.64 7.50 -12.64
N GLY A 103 7.47 6.24 -12.26
CA GLY A 103 8.12 5.65 -11.10
C GLY A 103 8.25 4.15 -11.24
N LYS A 104 8.78 3.53 -10.20
CA LYS A 104 8.94 2.08 -10.17
C LYS A 104 8.93 1.53 -8.75
N VAL A 105 8.51 0.29 -8.64
CA VAL A 105 8.68 -0.52 -7.44
C VAL A 105 9.92 -1.41 -7.67
N VAL A 106 10.87 -1.32 -6.77
CA VAL A 106 12.04 -2.21 -6.74
C VAL A 106 11.78 -3.25 -5.67
N VAL A 107 11.67 -4.49 -6.08
CA VAL A 107 11.41 -5.63 -5.19
C VAL A 107 12.70 -6.42 -5.02
N LYS A 108 13.11 -6.57 -3.78
CA LYS A 108 14.35 -7.30 -3.44
C LYS A 108 14.31 -7.95 -2.06
#